data_df5b967721b677f5d286aeb43216e9a1
#
_entry.id   df5b967721b677f5d286aeb43216e9a1
#
_cell.length_a   1.000
_cell.length_b   1.000
_cell.length_c   1.000
_cell.angle_alpha   90.00
_cell.angle_beta   90.00
_cell.angle_gamma   90.00
#
_symmetry.space_group_name_H-M   'P 1'
#
loop_
_entity.id
_entity.type
_entity.pdbx_description
1 polymer ?
#
loop_
_entity_poly.entity_id
_entity_poly.type
_entity_poly.pdbx_seq_one_letter_code
_entity_poly.pdbx_strand_id
1 'polypeptide(L)'
;AMLELSLGNIETARLILRKGLKEIRIQDSMMDSSRRKRAIFLVHSLGMLELNCNRAEEAKIIFETGIEQHGNSSQLLLGAALCDAKLGNEENARRLFEHSVKMDRKHAQAWQSWGVMEMRSGNYKVAKTLFECGIKNDPEHGALWQAYATMES
;
A
#
# COMPACT_ATOMS: atom_id res chain seq x y z
N ALA A 1 -22.99 19.76 5.21
CA ALA A 1 -22.32 19.83 6.51
C ALA A 1 -21.41 18.63 6.78
N MET A 2 -21.89 17.41 6.53
CA MET A 2 -21.06 16.20 6.71
C MET A 2 -19.85 16.14 5.77
N LEU A 3 -20.01 16.60 4.54
CA LEU A 3 -18.93 16.61 3.57
C LEU A 3 -17.82 17.60 3.96
N GLU A 4 -18.19 18.76 4.47
CA GLU A 4 -17.22 19.77 4.91
C GLU A 4 -16.44 19.34 6.13
N LEU A 5 -17.10 18.66 7.10
CA LEU A 5 -16.43 18.10 8.26
C LEU A 5 -15.45 16.99 7.85
N SER A 6 -15.87 16.14 6.93
CA SER A 6 -15.01 15.07 6.39
C SER A 6 -13.79 15.63 5.65
N LEU A 7 -13.98 16.64 4.82
CA LEU A 7 -12.89 17.33 4.10
C LEU A 7 -11.95 18.05 5.06
N GLY A 8 -12.49 18.71 6.09
CA GLY A 8 -11.70 19.35 7.13
C GLY A 8 -10.82 18.36 7.89
N ASN A 9 -11.34 17.18 8.21
CA ASN A 9 -10.59 16.12 8.88
C ASN A 9 -9.47 15.57 7.99
N ILE A 10 -9.72 15.43 6.69
CA ILE A 10 -8.72 14.96 5.73
C ILE A 10 -7.59 15.98 5.60
N GLU A 11 -7.91 17.27 5.49
CA GLU A 11 -6.90 18.32 5.41
C GLU A 11 -6.05 18.38 6.68
N THR A 12 -6.68 18.24 7.85
CA THR A 12 -5.97 18.20 9.13
C THR A 12 -5.02 17.00 9.18
N ALA A 13 -5.49 15.81 8.80
CA ALA A 13 -4.68 14.59 8.76
C ALA A 13 -3.49 14.76 7.81
N ARG A 14 -3.73 15.33 6.64
CA ARG A 14 -2.68 15.60 5.64
C ARG A 14 -1.60 16.51 6.19
N LEU A 15 -2.00 17.60 6.86
CA LEU A 15 -1.07 18.54 7.49
C LEU A 15 -0.23 17.88 8.58
N ILE A 16 -0.86 17.07 9.44
CA ILE A 16 -0.17 16.37 10.52
C ILE A 16 0.88 15.40 9.95
N LEU A 17 0.50 14.62 8.93
CA LEU A 17 1.41 13.66 8.31
C LEU A 17 2.59 14.34 7.62
N ARG A 18 2.33 15.42 6.89
CA ARG A 18 3.38 16.20 6.21
C ARG A 18 4.32 16.84 7.21
N LYS A 19 3.78 17.37 8.31
CA LYS A 19 4.58 17.98 9.38
C LYS A 19 5.48 16.93 10.03
N GLY A 20 4.95 15.74 10.31
CA GLY A 20 5.72 14.63 10.87
C GLY A 20 6.88 14.23 9.99
N LEU A 21 6.65 14.10 8.68
CA LEU A 21 7.70 13.79 7.71
C LEU A 21 8.77 14.87 7.63
N LYS A 22 8.35 16.14 7.67
CA LYS A 22 9.29 17.27 7.63
C LYS A 22 10.18 17.29 8.86
N GLU A 23 9.62 17.02 10.03
CA GLU A 23 10.39 16.96 11.30
C GLU A 23 11.44 15.84 11.27
N ILE A 24 11.09 14.67 10.72
CA ILE A 24 12.02 13.56 10.57
C ILE A 24 13.19 13.95 9.64
N ARG A 25 12.91 14.64 8.54
CA ARG A 25 13.95 15.06 7.57
C ARG A 25 14.92 16.07 8.15
N ILE A 26 14.44 17.00 9.00
CA ILE A 26 15.28 18.05 9.58
C ILE A 26 16.27 17.49 10.61
N GLN A 27 15.90 16.41 11.32
CA GLN A 27 16.74 15.81 12.34
C GLN A 27 17.77 14.82 11.80
N ASP A 28 17.90 14.72 10.48
CA ASP A 28 18.49 13.56 9.84
C ASP A 28 19.93 13.77 9.37
N SER A 29 20.87 13.70 10.28
CA SER A 29 22.25 13.38 9.92
C SER A 29 22.57 11.88 10.12
N MET A 30 21.74 11.13 10.86
CA MET A 30 21.89 9.69 11.07
C MET A 30 20.52 9.01 11.18
N MET A 31 20.06 8.41 10.09
CA MET A 31 18.80 7.68 10.08
C MET A 31 18.97 6.31 10.73
N ASP A 32 18.55 6.15 11.98
CA ASP A 32 18.51 4.85 12.62
C ASP A 32 17.27 4.03 12.14
N SER A 33 17.25 2.75 12.46
CA SER A 33 16.18 1.84 12.06
C SER A 33 14.80 2.29 12.56
N SER A 34 14.74 2.88 13.75
CA SER A 34 13.49 3.35 14.36
C SER A 34 12.91 4.54 13.60
N ARG A 35 13.75 5.50 13.24
CA ARG A 35 13.33 6.67 12.47
C ARG A 35 12.90 6.29 11.06
N ARG A 36 13.62 5.35 10.44
CA ARG A 36 13.26 4.82 9.12
C ARG A 36 11.87 4.19 9.15
N LYS A 37 11.56 3.37 10.15
CA LYS A 37 10.25 2.76 10.32
C LYS A 37 9.15 3.80 10.49
N ARG A 38 9.41 4.84 11.28
CA ARG A 38 8.46 5.94 11.48
C ARG A 38 8.21 6.71 10.17
N ALA A 39 9.27 7.00 9.43
CA ALA A 39 9.17 7.68 8.14
C ALA A 39 8.35 6.85 7.15
N ILE A 40 8.61 5.56 7.06
CA ILE A 40 7.86 4.63 6.20
C ILE A 40 6.38 4.61 6.59
N PHE A 41 6.08 4.55 7.89
CA PHE A 41 4.70 4.58 8.39
C PHE A 41 3.98 5.87 7.97
N LEU A 42 4.64 7.02 8.12
CA LEU A 42 4.06 8.31 7.76
C LEU A 42 3.85 8.45 6.24
N VAL A 43 4.83 8.02 5.45
CA VAL A 43 4.69 8.02 3.98
C VAL A 43 3.53 7.12 3.56
N HIS A 44 3.46 5.92 4.12
CA HIS A 44 2.39 4.96 3.82
C HIS A 44 1.02 5.55 4.18
N SER A 45 0.90 6.13 5.38
CA SER A 45 -0.34 6.74 5.85
C SER A 45 -0.79 7.89 4.95
N LEU A 46 0.15 8.77 4.57
CA LEU A 46 -0.16 9.90 3.68
C LEU A 46 -0.55 9.41 2.28
N GLY A 47 0.20 8.46 1.73
CA GLY A 47 -0.10 7.88 0.42
C GLY A 47 -1.47 7.21 0.39
N MET A 48 -1.81 6.43 1.41
CA MET A 48 -3.11 5.78 1.50
C MET A 48 -4.24 6.78 1.68
N LEU A 49 -4.01 7.85 2.42
CA LEU A 49 -4.99 8.94 2.56
C LEU A 49 -5.31 9.55 1.19
N GLU A 50 -4.29 9.88 0.40
CA GLU A 50 -4.49 10.44 -0.93
C GLU A 50 -5.18 9.44 -1.86
N LEU A 51 -4.79 8.17 -1.80
CA LEU A 51 -5.40 7.12 -2.62
C LEU A 51 -6.90 6.97 -2.29
N ASN A 52 -7.25 6.98 -1.01
CA ASN A 52 -8.64 6.88 -0.57
C ASN A 52 -9.47 8.12 -0.94
N CYS A 53 -8.81 9.25 -1.19
CA CYS A 53 -9.46 10.48 -1.68
C CYS A 53 -9.54 10.55 -3.20
N ASN A 54 -9.31 9.44 -3.91
CA ASN A 54 -9.28 9.37 -5.38
C ASN A 54 -8.18 10.22 -6.02
N ARG A 55 -7.07 10.39 -5.31
CA ARG A 55 -5.89 11.11 -5.78
C ARG A 55 -4.74 10.14 -6.00
N ALA A 56 -4.97 9.15 -6.86
CA ALA A 56 -4.03 8.06 -7.11
C ALA A 56 -2.69 8.55 -7.68
N GLU A 57 -2.70 9.59 -8.51
CA GLU A 57 -1.46 10.13 -9.08
C GLU A 57 -0.59 10.79 -8.02
N GLU A 58 -1.18 11.58 -7.14
CA GLU A 58 -0.48 12.20 -6.01
C GLU A 58 0.01 11.15 -5.03
N ALA A 59 -0.82 10.13 -4.76
CA ALA A 59 -0.44 9.02 -3.90
C ALA A 59 0.77 8.28 -4.47
N LYS A 60 0.78 8.04 -5.77
CA LYS A 60 1.91 7.38 -6.46
C LYS A 60 3.21 8.16 -6.28
N ILE A 61 3.16 9.48 -6.45
CA ILE A 61 4.33 10.35 -6.24
C ILE A 61 4.84 10.22 -4.81
N ILE A 62 3.93 10.20 -3.83
CA ILE A 62 4.29 10.06 -2.41
C ILE A 62 5.00 8.73 -2.16
N PHE A 63 4.48 7.63 -2.67
CA PHE A 63 5.10 6.30 -2.50
C PHE A 63 6.43 6.20 -3.21
N GLU A 64 6.54 6.70 -4.44
CA GLU A 64 7.79 6.69 -5.22
C GLU A 64 8.88 7.52 -4.52
N THR A 65 8.52 8.71 -4.06
CA THR A 65 9.44 9.58 -3.30
C THR A 65 9.88 8.89 -2.02
N GLY A 66 8.96 8.24 -1.31
CA GLY A 66 9.29 7.48 -0.10
C GLY A 66 10.27 6.34 -0.37
N ILE A 67 10.09 5.61 -1.47
CA ILE A 67 11.00 4.54 -1.87
C ILE A 67 12.39 5.10 -2.17
N GLU A 68 12.47 6.22 -2.88
CA GLU A 68 13.75 6.87 -3.17
C GLU A 68 14.48 7.32 -1.90
N GLN A 69 13.75 7.87 -0.94
CA GLN A 69 14.34 8.43 0.27
C GLN A 69 14.65 7.39 1.34
N HIS A 70 13.84 6.34 1.45
CA HIS A 70 13.91 5.39 2.57
C HIS A 70 14.22 3.96 2.11
N GLY A 71 14.34 3.74 0.81
CA GLY A 71 14.59 2.43 0.24
C GLY A 71 13.34 1.60 0.07
N ASN A 72 13.51 0.42 -0.49
CA ASN A 72 12.41 -0.51 -0.75
C ASN A 72 11.84 -1.03 0.57
N SER A 73 10.54 -0.97 0.69
CA SER A 73 9.77 -1.50 1.81
C SER A 73 8.55 -2.22 1.23
N SER A 74 8.21 -3.37 1.78
CA SER A 74 7.02 -4.11 1.36
C SER A 74 5.77 -3.22 1.41
N GLN A 75 5.63 -2.38 2.44
CA GLN A 75 4.50 -1.47 2.60
C GLN A 75 4.47 -0.39 1.52
N LEU A 76 5.62 0.24 1.22
CA LEU A 76 5.70 1.29 0.21
C LEU A 76 5.50 0.72 -1.20
N LEU A 77 6.05 -0.45 -1.45
CA LEU A 77 5.85 -1.15 -2.74
C LEU A 77 4.38 -1.52 -2.93
N LEU A 78 3.73 -2.01 -1.87
CA LEU A 78 2.28 -2.28 -1.91
C LEU A 78 1.48 -1.03 -2.23
N GLY A 79 1.79 0.08 -1.57
CA GLY A 79 1.13 1.36 -1.82
C GLY A 79 1.26 1.81 -3.27
N ALA A 80 2.48 1.75 -3.81
CA ALA A 80 2.73 2.10 -5.21
C ALA A 80 1.98 1.17 -6.17
N ALA A 81 1.93 -0.13 -5.86
CA ALA A 81 1.19 -1.11 -6.65
C ALA A 81 -0.32 -0.81 -6.68
N LEU A 82 -0.89 -0.45 -5.53
CA LEU A 82 -2.31 -0.08 -5.44
C LEU A 82 -2.62 1.16 -6.28
N CYS A 83 -1.71 2.14 -6.30
CA CYS A 83 -1.86 3.34 -7.13
C CYS A 83 -1.86 2.97 -8.61
N ASP A 84 -0.90 2.16 -9.06
CA ASP A 84 -0.82 1.74 -10.46
C ASP A 84 -2.02 0.89 -10.87
N ALA A 85 -2.50 0.01 -10.00
CA ALA A 85 -3.70 -0.78 -10.26
C ALA A 85 -4.91 0.12 -10.46
N LYS A 86 -5.07 1.14 -9.63
CA LYS A 86 -6.17 2.09 -9.73
C LYS A 86 -6.07 2.96 -10.99
N LEU A 87 -4.86 3.29 -11.42
CA LEU A 87 -4.60 4.07 -12.63
C LEU A 87 -4.68 3.25 -13.93
N GLY A 88 -4.89 1.94 -13.82
CA GLY A 88 -4.95 1.05 -14.98
C GLY A 88 -3.61 0.53 -15.47
N ASN A 89 -2.53 0.84 -14.77
CA ASN A 89 -1.17 0.38 -15.10
C ASN A 89 -0.93 -1.01 -14.49
N GLU A 90 -1.68 -2.00 -14.94
CA GLU A 90 -1.69 -3.34 -14.34
C GLU A 90 -0.33 -4.03 -14.38
N GLU A 91 0.40 -3.90 -15.48
CA GLU A 91 1.69 -4.56 -15.64
C GLU A 91 2.71 -4.05 -14.63
N ASN A 92 2.77 -2.73 -14.44
CA ASN A 92 3.63 -2.14 -13.43
C ASN A 92 3.17 -2.50 -12.02
N ALA A 93 1.85 -2.53 -11.79
CA ALA A 93 1.29 -2.97 -10.52
C ALA A 93 1.72 -4.40 -10.19
N ARG A 94 1.70 -5.32 -11.15
CA ARG A 94 2.15 -6.71 -10.96
C ARG A 94 3.61 -6.79 -10.52
N ARG A 95 4.48 -6.01 -11.13
CA ARG A 95 5.90 -5.95 -10.75
C ARG A 95 6.08 -5.47 -9.32
N LEU A 96 5.34 -4.44 -8.94
CA LEU A 96 5.40 -3.88 -7.59
C LEU A 96 4.84 -4.84 -6.55
N PHE A 97 3.71 -5.49 -6.83
CA PHE A 97 3.15 -6.52 -5.95
C PHE A 97 4.12 -7.69 -5.76
N GLU A 98 4.71 -8.17 -6.85
CA GLU A 98 5.68 -9.25 -6.79
C GLU A 98 6.88 -8.87 -5.92
N HIS A 99 7.38 -7.66 -6.11
CA HIS A 99 8.50 -7.15 -5.31
C HIS A 99 8.12 -7.04 -3.83
N SER A 100 6.91 -6.54 -3.55
CA SER A 100 6.40 -6.42 -2.19
C SER A 100 6.36 -7.76 -1.46
N VAL A 101 5.82 -8.81 -2.10
CA VAL A 101 5.74 -10.14 -1.47
C VAL A 101 7.08 -10.84 -1.40
N LYS A 102 8.03 -10.53 -2.28
CA LYS A 102 9.40 -11.01 -2.17
C LYS A 102 10.14 -10.38 -1.01
N MET A 103 9.88 -9.11 -0.74
CA MET A 103 10.45 -8.40 0.41
C MET A 103 9.91 -8.94 1.73
N ASP A 104 8.62 -9.25 1.78
CA ASP A 104 7.97 -9.80 2.97
C ASP A 104 6.85 -10.78 2.56
N ARG A 105 7.14 -12.06 2.61
CA ARG A 105 6.20 -13.11 2.24
C ARG A 105 5.01 -13.22 3.18
N LYS A 106 5.12 -12.71 4.40
CA LYS A 106 4.05 -12.70 5.39
C LYS A 106 3.14 -11.47 5.27
N HIS A 107 3.41 -10.60 4.31
CA HIS A 107 2.59 -9.42 4.09
C HIS A 107 1.28 -9.81 3.39
N ALA A 108 0.35 -10.32 4.19
CA ALA A 108 -0.92 -10.88 3.73
C ALA A 108 -1.73 -9.91 2.86
N GLN A 109 -1.73 -8.62 3.21
CA GLN A 109 -2.44 -7.60 2.46
C GLN A 109 -1.92 -7.45 1.03
N ALA A 110 -0.61 -7.65 0.82
CA ALA A 110 -0.03 -7.60 -0.52
C ALA A 110 -0.53 -8.75 -1.39
N TRP A 111 -0.55 -9.97 -0.85
CA TRP A 111 -1.11 -11.13 -1.56
C TRP A 111 -2.58 -10.93 -1.88
N GLN A 112 -3.35 -10.44 -0.90
CA GLN A 112 -4.79 -10.17 -1.05
C GLN A 112 -5.05 -9.13 -2.14
N SER A 113 -4.37 -8.00 -2.08
CA SER A 113 -4.56 -6.89 -3.03
C SER A 113 -4.19 -7.30 -4.44
N TRP A 114 -3.09 -8.04 -4.59
CA TRP A 114 -2.68 -8.56 -5.89
C TRP A 114 -3.72 -9.54 -6.44
N GLY A 115 -4.16 -10.48 -5.61
CA GLY A 115 -5.20 -11.43 -6.01
C GLY A 115 -6.51 -10.76 -6.43
N VAL A 116 -6.93 -9.72 -5.71
CA VAL A 116 -8.13 -8.94 -6.05
C VAL A 116 -7.97 -8.25 -7.41
N MET A 117 -6.79 -7.67 -7.67
CA MET A 117 -6.52 -7.06 -8.98
C MET A 117 -6.63 -8.08 -10.11
N GLU A 118 -6.00 -9.25 -9.94
CA GLU A 118 -6.04 -10.31 -10.95
C GLU A 118 -7.47 -10.84 -11.16
N MET A 119 -8.23 -10.95 -10.08
CA MET A 119 -9.63 -11.36 -10.17
C MET A 119 -10.46 -10.36 -10.98
N ARG A 120 -10.26 -9.07 -10.75
CA ARG A 120 -10.95 -8.00 -11.49
C ARG A 120 -10.56 -7.99 -12.97
N SER A 121 -9.33 -8.40 -13.28
CA SER A 121 -8.84 -8.50 -14.66
C SER A 121 -9.26 -9.80 -15.36
N GLY A 122 -10.00 -10.68 -14.68
CA GLY A 122 -10.44 -11.93 -15.23
C GLY A 122 -9.44 -13.09 -15.09
N ASN A 123 -8.32 -12.87 -14.45
CA ASN A 123 -7.26 -13.87 -14.27
C ASN A 123 -7.53 -14.71 -13.01
N TYR A 124 -8.61 -15.48 -13.02
CA TYR A 124 -9.09 -16.21 -11.84
C TYR A 124 -8.12 -17.28 -11.35
N LYS A 125 -7.43 -17.97 -12.26
CA LYS A 125 -6.45 -19.00 -11.87
C LYS A 125 -5.26 -18.38 -11.14
N VAL A 126 -4.78 -17.24 -11.63
CA VAL A 126 -3.68 -16.49 -10.98
C VAL A 126 -4.14 -15.97 -9.63
N ALA A 127 -5.35 -15.39 -9.56
CA ALA A 127 -5.92 -14.88 -8.32
C ALA A 127 -6.00 -15.98 -7.25
N LYS A 128 -6.48 -17.16 -7.64
CA LYS A 128 -6.58 -18.31 -6.73
C LYS A 128 -5.21 -18.69 -6.16
N THR A 129 -4.20 -18.77 -7.01
CA THR A 129 -2.81 -19.09 -6.60
C THR A 129 -2.29 -18.05 -5.63
N LEU A 130 -2.54 -16.77 -5.89
CA LEU A 130 -2.08 -15.68 -5.02
C LEU A 130 -2.75 -15.72 -3.65
N PHE A 131 -4.06 -15.98 -3.60
CA PHE A 131 -4.77 -16.13 -2.33
C PHE A 131 -4.27 -17.34 -1.55
N GLU A 132 -4.04 -18.46 -2.23
CA GLU A 132 -3.47 -19.66 -1.61
C GLU A 132 -2.06 -19.42 -1.04
N CYS A 133 -1.22 -18.69 -1.77
CA CYS A 133 0.11 -18.31 -1.29
C CYS A 133 0.01 -17.42 -0.06
N GLY A 134 -0.89 -16.46 -0.06
CA GLY A 134 -1.12 -15.57 1.08
C GLY A 134 -1.59 -16.35 2.30
N ILE A 135 -2.54 -17.27 2.13
CA ILE A 135 -3.07 -18.11 3.20
C ILE A 135 -1.97 -19.01 3.76
N LYS A 136 -1.12 -19.56 2.91
CA LYS A 136 0.00 -20.41 3.32
C LYS A 136 0.99 -19.66 4.19
N ASN A 137 1.27 -18.40 3.85
CA ASN A 137 2.22 -17.58 4.59
C ASN A 137 1.63 -16.93 5.85
N ASP A 138 0.33 -16.68 5.87
CA ASP A 138 -0.39 -16.13 7.02
C ASP A 138 -1.80 -16.74 7.10
N PRO A 139 -1.94 -17.95 7.67
CA PRO A 139 -3.24 -18.64 7.74
C PRO A 139 -4.27 -17.95 8.61
N GLU A 140 -3.85 -17.03 9.48
CA GLU A 140 -4.75 -16.34 10.42
C GLU A 140 -5.36 -15.06 9.83
N HIS A 141 -4.94 -14.67 8.63
CA HIS A 141 -5.45 -13.44 8.01
C HIS A 141 -6.83 -13.68 7.40
N GLY A 142 -7.87 -13.30 8.14
CA GLY A 142 -9.27 -13.55 7.76
C GLY A 142 -9.69 -12.98 6.43
N ALA A 143 -9.16 -11.81 6.05
CA ALA A 143 -9.50 -11.17 4.79
C ALA A 143 -9.05 -12.00 3.56
N LEU A 144 -7.94 -12.73 3.66
CA LEU A 144 -7.50 -13.65 2.59
C LEU A 144 -8.47 -14.81 2.42
N TRP A 145 -8.90 -15.42 3.52
CA TRP A 145 -9.89 -16.50 3.49
C TRP A 145 -11.22 -16.03 2.90
N GLN A 146 -11.64 -14.82 3.28
CA GLN A 146 -12.88 -14.22 2.78
C GLN A 146 -12.79 -13.96 1.27
N ALA A 147 -11.67 -13.41 0.80
CA ALA A 147 -11.46 -13.17 -0.63
C ALA A 147 -11.44 -14.46 -1.43
N TYR A 148 -10.77 -15.48 -0.90
CA TYR A 148 -10.73 -16.81 -1.51
C TYR A 148 -12.12 -17.44 -1.60
N ALA A 149 -12.88 -17.38 -0.50
CA ALA A 149 -14.25 -17.91 -0.45
C ALA A 149 -15.18 -17.19 -1.43
N THR A 150 -15.07 -15.87 -1.52
CA THR A 150 -15.86 -15.05 -2.45
C THR A 150 -15.57 -15.45 -3.90
N MET A 151 -14.31 -15.70 -4.22
CA MET A 151 -13.91 -16.12 -5.57
C MET A 151 -14.45 -17.50 -5.92
N GLU A 152 -14.44 -18.44 -4.97
CA GLU A 152 -14.91 -19.82 -5.17
C GLU A 152 -16.44 -19.91 -5.27
N SER A 153 -17.18 -18.96 -4.74
CA SER A 153 -18.64 -18.93 -4.89
C SER A 153 -19.05 -18.28 -6.21
#